data_4e1d6f30fd8441db185f532dd7caa2f4
#
_entry.id   4e1d6f30fd8441db185f532dd7caa2f4
#
_cell.length_a   1.000
_cell.length_b   1.000
_cell.length_c   1.000
_cell.angle_alpha   90.00
_cell.angle_beta   90.00
_cell.angle_gamma   90.00
#
_symmetry.space_group_name_H-M   'P 1'
#
loop_
_entity.id
_entity.type
_entity.pdbx_description
1 polymer ?
#
loop_
_entity_poly.entity_id
_entity_poly.type
_entity_poly.pdbx_seq_one_letter_code
_entity_poly.pdbx_strand_id
1 'polypeptide(L)'
;EKRTPTLYHAALTEDVEATFDYIAKEFPLAPIALAGYSLGGSIITHTVAKWGKQLPPNLKAMVCVSTPFNLVSTSRTMHKGFMNRMYMKKFLLGFAKSMKNKGAEYPELYPQDAGYGYEDFYSFDKQWTAPSFGFDSASDYYDRASALHVIPKIEIPTLIIHSEDDPLAPYCEPTREAVEDNPNLRLLLS
;
A
#
# COMPACT_ATOMS: atom_id res chain seq x y z
N GLU A 1 -3.01 -1.33 -15.78
CA GLU A 1 -2.74 0.09 -15.41
C GLU A 1 -2.88 1.08 -16.58
N LYS A 2 -2.66 0.65 -17.82
CA LYS A 2 -2.82 1.55 -18.97
C LYS A 2 -4.28 1.82 -19.35
N ARG A 3 -5.20 0.94 -18.98
CA ARG A 3 -6.61 0.98 -19.40
C ARG A 3 -7.51 1.87 -18.55
N THR A 4 -7.01 2.39 -17.43
CA THR A 4 -7.76 3.29 -16.55
C THR A 4 -7.01 4.57 -16.31
N PRO A 5 -7.69 5.72 -16.25
CA PRO A 5 -7.03 7.00 -15.98
C PRO A 5 -6.52 7.14 -14.56
N THR A 6 -6.98 6.32 -13.63
CA THR A 6 -6.67 6.45 -12.21
C THR A 6 -5.24 6.02 -11.86
N LEU A 7 -4.65 6.67 -10.87
CA LEU A 7 -3.47 6.21 -10.14
C LEU A 7 -3.86 5.11 -9.14
N TYR A 8 -2.96 4.73 -8.26
CA TYR A 8 -3.25 3.85 -7.12
C TYR A 8 -2.62 4.40 -5.83
N HIS A 9 -3.14 3.98 -4.69
CA HIS A 9 -2.63 4.38 -3.38
C HIS A 9 -2.67 3.22 -2.37
N ALA A 10 -2.08 3.42 -1.19
CA ALA A 10 -1.84 2.36 -0.20
C ALA A 10 -3.11 1.72 0.40
N ALA A 11 -4.25 2.37 0.27
CA ALA A 11 -5.55 1.90 0.77
C ALA A 11 -6.57 1.64 -0.35
N LEU A 12 -6.14 1.48 -1.61
CA LEU A 12 -7.02 1.20 -2.75
C LEU A 12 -7.39 -0.28 -2.77
N THR A 13 -8.60 -0.61 -2.35
CA THR A 13 -9.03 -2.00 -2.12
C THR A 13 -9.72 -2.66 -3.31
N GLU A 14 -10.28 -1.86 -4.23
CA GLU A 14 -11.22 -2.28 -5.26
C GLU A 14 -10.64 -3.33 -6.21
N ASP A 15 -9.37 -3.19 -6.59
CA ASP A 15 -8.71 -4.16 -7.49
C ASP A 15 -8.51 -5.53 -6.82
N VAL A 16 -8.21 -5.52 -5.51
CA VAL A 16 -8.06 -6.76 -4.73
C VAL A 16 -9.43 -7.40 -4.54
N GLU A 17 -10.47 -6.63 -4.22
CA GLU A 17 -11.84 -7.12 -4.08
C GLU A 17 -12.32 -7.76 -5.38
N ALA A 18 -12.20 -7.06 -6.51
CA ALA A 18 -12.59 -7.57 -7.82
C ALA A 18 -11.82 -8.84 -8.22
N THR A 19 -10.52 -8.88 -7.93
CA THR A 19 -9.68 -10.05 -8.20
C THR A 19 -10.09 -11.22 -7.31
N PHE A 20 -10.35 -10.97 -6.03
CA PHE A 20 -10.81 -11.98 -5.09
C PHE A 20 -12.15 -12.56 -5.53
N ASP A 21 -13.13 -11.72 -5.87
CA ASP A 21 -14.45 -12.14 -6.32
C ASP A 21 -14.38 -13.00 -7.59
N TYR A 22 -13.52 -12.61 -8.53
CA TYR A 22 -13.28 -13.40 -9.73
C TYR A 22 -12.74 -14.80 -9.40
N ILE A 23 -11.69 -14.89 -8.55
CA ILE A 23 -11.09 -16.16 -8.15
C ILE A 23 -12.09 -17.01 -7.35
N ALA A 24 -12.84 -16.40 -6.43
CA ALA A 24 -13.83 -17.10 -5.63
C ALA A 24 -14.98 -17.68 -6.48
N LYS A 25 -15.35 -16.99 -7.55
CA LYS A 25 -16.34 -17.46 -8.52
C LYS A 25 -15.83 -18.63 -9.37
N GLU A 26 -14.59 -18.54 -9.85
CA GLU A 26 -13.96 -19.61 -10.65
C GLU A 26 -13.65 -20.86 -9.82
N PHE A 27 -13.32 -20.68 -8.53
CA PHE A 27 -12.91 -21.74 -7.61
C PHE A 27 -13.71 -21.69 -6.29
N PRO A 28 -15.04 -21.92 -6.30
CA PRO A 28 -15.90 -21.64 -5.16
C PRO A 28 -15.61 -22.45 -3.90
N LEU A 29 -14.97 -23.61 -4.03
CA LEU A 29 -14.62 -24.49 -2.90
C LEU A 29 -13.15 -24.38 -2.48
N ALA A 30 -12.34 -23.62 -3.22
CA ALA A 30 -10.92 -23.49 -2.90
C ALA A 30 -10.69 -22.53 -1.72
N PRO A 31 -9.83 -22.89 -0.75
CA PRO A 31 -9.35 -21.93 0.22
C PRO A 31 -8.43 -20.90 -0.46
N ILE A 32 -8.62 -19.64 -0.14
CA ILE A 32 -7.83 -18.52 -0.69
C ILE A 32 -6.99 -17.92 0.44
N ALA A 33 -5.74 -17.62 0.14
CA ALA A 33 -4.89 -16.78 0.98
C ALA A 33 -4.40 -15.57 0.17
N LEU A 34 -4.29 -14.42 0.83
CA LEU A 34 -3.73 -13.21 0.25
C LEU A 34 -2.26 -13.09 0.65
N ALA A 35 -1.40 -12.72 -0.30
CA ALA A 35 -0.01 -12.39 -0.03
C ALA A 35 0.32 -11.02 -0.65
N GLY A 36 0.81 -10.09 0.17
CA GLY A 36 1.17 -8.75 -0.26
C GLY A 36 2.59 -8.37 0.14
N TYR A 37 3.33 -7.81 -0.82
CA TYR A 37 4.68 -7.30 -0.62
C TYR A 37 4.65 -5.77 -0.63
N SER A 38 5.42 -5.14 0.25
CA SER A 38 5.55 -3.68 0.31
C SER A 38 4.17 -3.01 0.32
N LEU A 39 3.89 -2.08 -0.58
CA LEU A 39 2.58 -1.41 -0.69
C LEU A 39 1.42 -2.38 -0.89
N GLY A 40 1.63 -3.52 -1.57
CA GLY A 40 0.62 -4.57 -1.72
C GLY A 40 0.17 -5.16 -0.39
N GLY A 41 1.07 -5.25 0.60
CA GLY A 41 0.72 -5.63 1.97
C GLY A 41 -0.23 -4.64 2.64
N SER A 42 0.01 -3.33 2.48
CA SER A 42 -0.92 -2.27 2.92
C SER A 42 -2.30 -2.44 2.30
N ILE A 43 -2.36 -2.61 0.98
CA ILE A 43 -3.62 -2.73 0.23
C ILE A 43 -4.43 -3.93 0.72
N ILE A 44 -3.83 -5.12 0.82
CA ILE A 44 -4.57 -6.31 1.30
C ILE A 44 -4.97 -6.17 2.77
N THR A 45 -4.19 -5.49 3.61
CA THR A 45 -4.56 -5.21 5.00
C THR A 45 -5.81 -4.33 5.07
N HIS A 46 -5.86 -3.26 4.27
CA HIS A 46 -7.06 -2.42 4.15
C HIS A 46 -8.26 -3.20 3.61
N THR A 47 -8.05 -4.07 2.61
CA THR A 47 -9.12 -4.89 2.04
C THR A 47 -9.73 -5.82 3.08
N VAL A 48 -8.89 -6.56 3.81
CA VAL A 48 -9.36 -7.48 4.87
C VAL A 48 -10.05 -6.71 6.00
N ALA A 49 -9.50 -5.57 6.41
CA ALA A 49 -10.11 -4.72 7.42
C ALA A 49 -11.46 -4.12 6.99
N LYS A 50 -11.63 -3.80 5.71
CA LYS A 50 -12.89 -3.32 5.12
C LYS A 50 -13.96 -4.40 5.14
N TRP A 51 -13.62 -5.64 4.84
CA TRP A 51 -14.53 -6.77 4.97
C TRP A 51 -14.95 -7.02 6.43
N GLY A 52 -14.04 -6.83 7.38
CA GLY A 52 -14.32 -6.96 8.81
C GLY A 52 -15.04 -8.27 9.14
N LYS A 53 -16.21 -8.18 9.78
CA LYS A 53 -17.04 -9.37 10.12
C LYS A 53 -17.72 -10.05 8.91
N GLN A 54 -17.66 -9.45 7.75
CA GLN A 54 -18.23 -9.98 6.50
C GLN A 54 -17.15 -10.61 5.60
N LEU A 55 -16.14 -11.18 6.21
CA LEU A 55 -15.06 -11.87 5.49
C LEU A 55 -15.63 -12.96 4.56
N PRO A 56 -15.15 -13.02 3.31
CA PRO A 56 -15.51 -14.10 2.40
C PRO A 56 -15.18 -15.47 3.02
N PRO A 57 -16.08 -16.46 2.98
CA PRO A 57 -15.92 -17.71 3.71
C PRO A 57 -14.74 -18.59 3.24
N ASN A 58 -14.28 -18.38 2.02
CA ASN A 58 -13.11 -19.06 1.47
C ASN A 58 -11.78 -18.32 1.70
N LEU A 59 -11.78 -17.10 2.21
CA LEU A 59 -10.56 -16.43 2.67
C LEU A 59 -10.08 -17.04 3.99
N LYS A 60 -8.86 -17.56 4.02
CA LYS A 60 -8.34 -18.30 5.17
C LYS A 60 -7.16 -17.67 5.88
N ALA A 61 -6.33 -16.92 5.17
CA ALA A 61 -5.14 -16.32 5.74
C ALA A 61 -4.63 -15.13 4.92
N MET A 62 -3.75 -14.34 5.53
CA MET A 62 -3.03 -13.26 4.86
C MET A 62 -1.55 -13.28 5.25
N VAL A 63 -0.69 -12.92 4.31
CA VAL A 63 0.75 -12.72 4.54
C VAL A 63 1.16 -11.33 4.05
N CYS A 64 1.81 -10.56 4.91
CA CYS A 64 2.34 -9.22 4.60
C CYS A 64 3.86 -9.25 4.72
N VAL A 65 4.58 -8.89 3.67
CA VAL A 65 6.05 -8.89 3.64
C VAL A 65 6.58 -7.49 3.40
N SER A 66 7.47 -7.00 4.28
CA SER A 66 8.10 -5.67 4.21
C SER A 66 7.09 -4.55 3.94
N THR A 67 5.99 -4.57 4.66
CA THR A 67 4.84 -3.69 4.43
C THR A 67 5.01 -2.36 5.15
N PRO A 68 4.85 -1.21 4.46
CA PRO A 68 4.85 0.11 5.07
C PRO A 68 3.52 0.38 5.81
N PHE A 69 3.33 -0.24 6.98
CA PHE A 69 2.11 -0.05 7.78
C PHE A 69 1.90 1.40 8.22
N ASN A 70 3.00 2.14 8.43
CA ASN A 70 2.97 3.56 8.79
C ASN A 70 3.63 4.39 7.68
N LEU A 71 2.81 4.99 6.81
CA LEU A 71 3.29 5.77 5.66
C LEU A 71 4.04 7.05 6.07
N VAL A 72 3.67 7.66 7.21
CA VAL A 72 4.38 8.83 7.75
C VAL A 72 5.81 8.47 8.12
N SER A 73 6.00 7.35 8.81
CA SER A 73 7.32 6.84 9.19
C SER A 73 8.15 6.44 7.95
N THR A 74 7.52 5.75 7.01
CA THR A 74 8.13 5.36 5.73
C THR A 74 8.60 6.57 4.94
N SER A 75 7.75 7.58 4.73
CA SER A 75 8.11 8.80 4.03
C SER A 75 9.31 9.51 4.68
N ARG A 76 9.30 9.65 6.01
CA ARG A 76 10.43 10.26 6.75
C ARG A 76 11.73 9.46 6.61
N THR A 77 11.65 8.13 6.60
CA THR A 77 12.83 7.26 6.50
C THR A 77 13.47 7.33 5.13
N MET A 78 12.69 7.50 4.07
CA MET A 78 13.20 7.62 2.71
C MET A 78 14.11 8.84 2.49
N HIS A 79 14.06 9.85 3.37
CA HIS A 79 14.99 10.99 3.36
C HIS A 79 16.33 10.72 4.06
N LYS A 80 16.45 9.62 4.82
CA LYS A 80 17.64 9.33 5.62
C LYS A 80 18.69 8.59 4.80
N GLY A 81 19.89 9.14 4.76
CA GLY A 81 21.06 8.51 4.15
C GLY A 81 21.05 8.49 2.61
N PHE A 82 22.21 8.13 2.06
CA PHE A 82 22.45 8.15 0.62
C PHE A 82 21.64 7.05 -0.12
N MET A 83 21.63 5.85 0.43
CA MET A 83 20.96 4.70 -0.22
C MET A 83 19.45 4.92 -0.35
N ASN A 84 18.79 5.41 0.71
CA ASN A 84 17.35 5.66 0.68
C ASN A 84 16.98 6.75 -0.32
N ARG A 85 17.78 7.81 -0.42
CA ARG A 85 17.60 8.84 -1.45
C ARG A 85 17.74 8.28 -2.86
N MET A 86 18.68 7.34 -3.06
CA MET A 86 18.85 6.68 -4.36
C MET A 86 17.64 5.80 -4.69
N TYR A 87 17.10 5.04 -3.73
CA TYR A 87 15.87 4.27 -3.89
C TYR A 87 14.68 5.18 -4.17
N MET A 88 14.50 6.25 -3.40
CA MET A 88 13.43 7.23 -3.63
C MET A 88 13.47 7.80 -5.04
N LYS A 89 14.65 8.21 -5.52
CA LYS A 89 14.83 8.68 -6.89
C LYS A 89 14.43 7.63 -7.92
N LYS A 90 14.80 6.37 -7.71
CA LYS A 90 14.41 5.26 -8.61
C LYS A 90 12.91 5.05 -8.65
N PHE A 91 12.21 5.13 -7.50
CA PHE A 91 10.74 5.05 -7.45
C PHE A 91 10.09 6.21 -8.17
N LEU A 92 10.53 7.45 -7.93
CA LEU A 92 10.00 8.65 -8.59
C LEU A 92 10.17 8.59 -10.12
N LEU A 93 11.30 8.09 -10.61
CA LEU A 93 11.49 7.84 -12.05
C LEU A 93 10.52 6.77 -12.57
N GLY A 94 10.22 5.74 -11.79
CA GLY A 94 9.19 4.75 -12.11
C GLY A 94 7.80 5.37 -12.21
N PHE A 95 7.44 6.24 -11.27
CA PHE A 95 6.18 6.99 -11.29
C PHE A 95 6.08 7.89 -12.51
N ALA A 96 7.13 8.68 -12.79
CA ALA A 96 7.19 9.53 -13.98
C ALA A 96 7.00 8.76 -15.27
N LYS A 97 7.65 7.59 -15.40
CA LYS A 97 7.46 6.69 -16.56
C LYS A 97 6.01 6.19 -16.67
N SER A 98 5.40 5.80 -15.54
CA SER A 98 4.01 5.35 -15.50
C SER A 98 3.06 6.47 -15.93
N MET A 99 3.25 7.69 -15.40
CA MET A 99 2.43 8.85 -15.73
C MET A 99 2.60 9.28 -17.19
N LYS A 100 3.82 9.24 -17.73
CA LYS A 100 4.05 9.48 -19.16
C LYS A 100 3.29 8.49 -20.04
N ASN A 101 3.24 7.21 -19.65
CA ASN A 101 2.48 6.20 -20.39
C ASN A 101 0.96 6.47 -20.32
N LYS A 102 0.46 6.92 -19.15
CA LYS A 102 -0.94 7.36 -18.99
C LYS A 102 -1.25 8.62 -19.80
N GLY A 103 -0.33 9.58 -19.84
CA GLY A 103 -0.47 10.81 -20.64
C GLY A 103 -0.58 10.57 -22.14
N ALA A 104 -0.04 9.46 -22.64
CA ALA A 104 -0.23 9.06 -24.04
C ALA A 104 -1.68 8.64 -24.36
N GLU A 105 -2.42 8.13 -23.35
CA GLU A 105 -3.81 7.69 -23.50
C GLU A 105 -4.81 8.73 -22.96
N TYR A 106 -4.39 9.51 -21.96
CA TYR A 106 -5.21 10.51 -21.23
C TYR A 106 -4.48 11.86 -21.15
N PRO A 107 -4.16 12.53 -22.27
CA PRO A 107 -3.34 13.75 -22.28
C PRO A 107 -3.97 14.93 -21.54
N GLU A 108 -5.31 14.93 -21.40
CA GLU A 108 -6.05 15.95 -20.66
C GLU A 108 -5.85 15.86 -19.14
N LEU A 109 -5.51 14.67 -18.62
CA LEU A 109 -5.28 14.43 -17.19
C LEU A 109 -3.79 14.43 -16.83
N TYR A 110 -2.94 14.01 -17.75
CA TYR A 110 -1.52 13.83 -17.52
C TYR A 110 -0.71 14.56 -18.59
N PRO A 111 -0.25 15.81 -18.34
CA PRO A 111 0.66 16.52 -19.24
C PRO A 111 1.96 15.74 -19.48
N GLN A 112 2.69 16.06 -20.55
CA GLN A 112 3.88 15.31 -20.97
C GLN A 112 5.01 15.25 -19.93
N ASP A 113 5.08 16.25 -19.05
CA ASP A 113 6.01 16.35 -17.94
C ASP A 113 5.43 15.84 -16.59
N ALA A 114 4.22 15.28 -16.62
CA ALA A 114 3.59 14.73 -15.42
C ALA A 114 4.50 13.71 -14.73
N GLY A 115 4.65 13.85 -13.43
CA GLY A 115 5.44 12.94 -12.59
C GLY A 115 6.94 13.21 -12.57
N TYR A 116 7.45 14.18 -13.37
CA TYR A 116 8.85 14.60 -13.33
C TYR A 116 9.09 15.79 -12.39
N GLY A 117 10.34 15.95 -11.95
CA GLY A 117 10.76 17.11 -11.15
C GLY A 117 10.46 17.04 -9.66
N TYR A 118 10.01 15.88 -9.14
CA TYR A 118 9.79 15.68 -7.71
C TYR A 118 11.06 15.18 -7.01
N GLU A 119 11.32 15.75 -5.84
CA GLU A 119 12.49 15.39 -5.02
C GLU A 119 12.17 14.24 -4.06
N ASP A 120 10.90 14.08 -3.69
CA ASP A 120 10.43 13.11 -2.70
C ASP A 120 8.98 12.64 -2.97
N PHE A 121 8.58 11.62 -2.21
CA PHE A 121 7.22 11.09 -2.28
C PHE A 121 6.18 12.12 -1.83
N TYR A 122 6.50 12.93 -0.83
CA TYR A 122 5.55 13.91 -0.30
C TYR A 122 5.14 14.94 -1.36
N SER A 123 6.11 15.48 -2.10
CA SER A 123 5.84 16.44 -3.18
C SER A 123 5.08 15.81 -4.34
N PHE A 124 5.40 14.55 -4.68
CA PHE A 124 4.65 13.80 -5.67
C PHE A 124 3.21 13.53 -5.23
N ASP A 125 3.04 13.01 -4.01
CA ASP A 125 1.72 12.65 -3.47
C ASP A 125 0.82 13.89 -3.25
N LYS A 126 1.42 15.02 -2.86
CA LYS A 126 0.71 16.31 -2.76
C LYS A 126 0.13 16.76 -4.10
N GLN A 127 0.87 16.55 -5.18
CA GLN A 127 0.46 17.01 -6.51
C GLN A 127 -0.47 16.03 -7.20
N TRP A 128 -0.27 14.72 -7.02
CA TRP A 128 -0.92 13.70 -7.80
C TRP A 128 -1.80 12.75 -6.99
N THR A 129 -1.24 12.04 -6.03
CA THR A 129 -1.97 10.99 -5.31
C THR A 129 -3.11 11.59 -4.49
N ALA A 130 -2.83 12.57 -3.64
CA ALA A 130 -3.84 13.13 -2.75
C ALA A 130 -5.03 13.72 -3.52
N PRO A 131 -4.86 14.62 -4.51
CA PRO A 131 -6.00 15.17 -5.25
C PRO A 131 -6.75 14.13 -6.07
N SER A 132 -6.05 13.12 -6.62
CA SER A 132 -6.69 12.08 -7.45
C SER A 132 -7.68 11.21 -6.68
N PHE A 133 -7.55 11.14 -5.35
CA PHE A 133 -8.37 10.29 -4.50
C PHE A 133 -9.13 11.07 -3.41
N GLY A 134 -9.20 12.39 -3.51
CA GLY A 134 -9.98 13.24 -2.61
C GLY A 134 -9.41 13.33 -1.19
N PHE A 135 -8.10 13.22 -1.04
CA PHE A 135 -7.40 13.57 0.20
C PHE A 135 -7.11 15.06 0.23
N ASP A 136 -7.23 15.68 1.39
CA ASP A 136 -7.01 17.12 1.57
C ASP A 136 -5.53 17.53 1.38
N SER A 137 -4.61 16.59 1.62
CA SER A 137 -3.16 16.79 1.49
C SER A 137 -2.41 15.46 1.43
N ALA A 138 -1.12 15.48 1.10
CA ALA A 138 -0.27 14.30 1.23
C ALA A 138 -0.17 13.80 2.69
N SER A 139 -0.23 14.71 3.67
CA SER A 139 -0.25 14.34 5.09
C SER A 139 -1.56 13.62 5.47
N ASP A 140 -2.70 14.11 4.98
CA ASP A 140 -4.01 13.47 5.16
C ASP A 140 -4.03 12.08 4.49
N TYR A 141 -3.46 11.99 3.28
CA TYR A 141 -3.27 10.69 2.61
C TYR A 141 -2.45 9.73 3.48
N TYR A 142 -1.28 10.15 3.97
CA TYR A 142 -0.42 9.28 4.77
C TYR A 142 -1.07 8.85 6.08
N ASP A 143 -1.80 9.74 6.73
CA ASP A 143 -2.52 9.40 7.96
C ASP A 143 -3.65 8.40 7.66
N ARG A 144 -4.58 8.72 6.78
CA ARG A 144 -5.76 7.90 6.49
C ARG A 144 -5.46 6.59 5.78
N ALA A 145 -4.41 6.54 4.95
CA ALA A 145 -4.02 5.35 4.19
C ALA A 145 -2.94 4.50 4.89
N SER A 146 -2.49 4.86 6.09
CA SER A 146 -1.62 4.01 6.90
C SER A 146 -2.38 2.78 7.39
N ALA A 147 -1.92 1.60 7.00
CA ALA A 147 -2.56 0.33 7.38
C ALA A 147 -2.47 0.05 8.89
N LEU A 148 -1.58 0.72 9.61
CA LEU A 148 -1.48 0.71 11.07
C LEU A 148 -2.85 0.89 11.75
N HIS A 149 -3.67 1.84 11.27
CA HIS A 149 -4.96 2.17 11.88
C HIS A 149 -6.04 1.10 11.69
N VAL A 150 -5.83 0.17 10.77
CA VAL A 150 -6.78 -0.91 10.49
C VAL A 150 -6.32 -2.28 10.97
N ILE A 151 -5.09 -2.43 11.46
CA ILE A 151 -4.57 -3.66 12.07
C ILE A 151 -5.51 -4.24 13.14
N PRO A 152 -6.09 -3.45 14.06
CA PRO A 152 -7.01 -3.98 15.06
C PRO A 152 -8.30 -4.61 14.51
N LYS A 153 -8.62 -4.37 13.24
CA LYS A 153 -9.82 -4.90 12.58
C LYS A 153 -9.56 -6.22 11.84
N ILE A 154 -8.35 -6.75 11.87
CA ILE A 154 -7.99 -7.99 11.18
C ILE A 154 -8.44 -9.19 12.02
N GLU A 155 -9.38 -9.97 11.48
CA GLU A 155 -10.00 -11.12 12.15
C GLU A 155 -9.58 -12.48 11.57
N ILE A 156 -8.57 -12.52 10.67
CA ILE A 156 -8.06 -13.75 10.07
C ILE A 156 -6.60 -14.02 10.44
N PRO A 157 -6.16 -15.28 10.45
CA PRO A 157 -4.76 -15.60 10.64
C PRO A 157 -3.87 -14.83 9.67
N THR A 158 -2.97 -14.04 10.21
CA THR A 158 -2.10 -13.15 9.45
C THR A 158 -0.65 -13.31 9.90
N LEU A 159 0.24 -13.56 8.93
CA LEU A 159 1.68 -13.56 9.14
C LEU A 159 2.27 -12.26 8.60
N ILE A 160 3.00 -11.55 9.42
CA ILE A 160 3.80 -10.39 9.04
C ILE A 160 5.26 -10.81 9.07
N ILE A 161 5.93 -10.64 7.93
CA ILE A 161 7.38 -10.88 7.78
C ILE A 161 8.04 -9.53 7.53
N HIS A 162 8.97 -9.16 8.39
CA HIS A 162 9.62 -7.85 8.31
C HIS A 162 11.08 -7.94 8.75
N SER A 163 11.94 -7.09 8.21
CA SER A 163 13.30 -6.94 8.71
C SER A 163 13.38 -5.76 9.68
N GLU A 164 14.09 -5.91 10.80
CA GLU A 164 14.25 -4.82 11.77
C GLU A 164 15.01 -3.64 11.17
N ASP A 165 15.89 -3.91 10.24
CA ASP A 165 16.73 -2.92 9.53
C ASP A 165 16.20 -2.57 8.13
N ASP A 166 14.92 -2.83 7.83
CA ASP A 166 14.34 -2.50 6.53
C ASP A 166 14.56 -1.00 6.23
N PRO A 167 15.35 -0.67 5.21
CA PRO A 167 15.71 0.71 4.93
C PRO A 167 14.57 1.52 4.30
N LEU A 168 13.53 0.87 3.81
CA LEU A 168 12.45 1.50 3.04
C LEU A 168 11.16 1.58 3.86
N ALA A 169 10.80 0.51 4.54
CA ALA A 169 9.58 0.38 5.31
C ALA A 169 9.92 0.10 6.78
N PRO A 170 10.26 1.12 7.59
CA PRO A 170 10.67 0.88 8.97
C PRO A 170 9.55 0.27 9.80
N TYR A 171 9.89 -0.77 10.56
CA TYR A 171 8.98 -1.36 11.52
C TYR A 171 9.03 -0.55 12.83
N CYS A 172 8.10 0.39 12.96
CA CYS A 172 8.08 1.35 14.07
C CYS A 172 7.25 0.85 15.26
N GLU A 173 7.54 1.39 16.45
CA GLU A 173 6.90 0.98 17.72
C GLU A 173 5.38 0.96 17.68
N PRO A 174 4.65 1.99 17.18
CA PRO A 174 3.19 1.93 17.08
C PRO A 174 2.67 0.77 16.22
N THR A 175 3.44 0.34 15.22
CA THR A 175 3.08 -0.84 14.41
C THR A 175 3.29 -2.12 15.21
N ARG A 176 4.38 -2.20 15.99
CA ARG A 176 4.68 -3.34 16.87
C ARG A 176 3.55 -3.53 17.88
N GLU A 177 3.19 -2.49 18.60
CA GLU A 177 2.10 -2.51 19.59
C GLU A 177 0.79 -3.00 18.94
N ALA A 178 0.38 -2.42 17.81
CA ALA A 178 -0.86 -2.80 17.14
C ALA A 178 -0.86 -4.28 16.67
N VAL A 179 0.30 -4.82 16.29
CA VAL A 179 0.43 -6.22 15.87
C VAL A 179 0.41 -7.15 17.09
N GLU A 180 1.10 -6.80 18.16
CA GLU A 180 1.16 -7.60 19.40
C GLU A 180 -0.21 -7.68 20.09
N ASP A 181 -0.99 -6.61 20.04
CA ASP A 181 -2.33 -6.54 20.61
C ASP A 181 -3.39 -7.35 19.85
N ASN A 182 -3.11 -7.74 18.59
CA ASN A 182 -4.06 -8.51 17.79
C ASN A 182 -3.73 -10.02 17.79
N PRO A 183 -4.56 -10.86 18.44
CA PRO A 183 -4.30 -12.29 18.59
C PRO A 183 -4.27 -13.07 17.27
N ASN A 184 -4.83 -12.51 16.18
CA ASN A 184 -4.82 -13.14 14.85
C ASN A 184 -3.51 -12.93 14.11
N LEU A 185 -2.65 -12.03 14.58
CA LEU A 185 -1.41 -11.69 13.92
C LEU A 185 -0.21 -12.43 14.53
N ARG A 186 0.73 -12.77 13.68
CA ARG A 186 2.06 -13.28 14.07
C ARG A 186 3.11 -12.50 13.30
N LEU A 187 4.13 -12.05 14.04
CA LEU A 187 5.25 -11.31 13.51
C LEU A 187 6.49 -12.21 13.45
N LEU A 188 7.12 -12.23 12.29
CA LEU A 188 8.44 -12.77 12.07
C LEU A 188 9.38 -11.63 11.72
N LEU A 189 10.24 -11.26 12.67
CA LEU A 189 11.32 -10.29 12.46
C LEU A 189 12.63 -11.01 12.15
N SER A 190 13.40 -10.47 11.21
CA SER A 190 14.71 -10.99 10.81
C SER A 190 15.77 -9.89 10.85
#